data_07717a46e9fbf03c94058019ee1a8e79
#
_entry.id   07717a46e9fbf03c94058019ee1a8e79
#
_cell.length_a   1.000
_cell.length_b   1.000
_cell.length_c   1.000
_cell.angle_alpha   90.00
_cell.angle_beta   90.00
_cell.angle_gamma   90.00
#
_symmetry.space_group_name_H-M   'P 1'
#
loop_
_entity.id
_entity.type
_entity.pdbx_description
1 polymer ?
#
loop_
_entity_poly.entity_id
_entity_poly.type
_entity_poly.pdbx_seq_one_letter_code
_entity_poly.pdbx_strand_id
1 'polypeptide(L)'
;MAKYDNLDRLYLAGEWRDGSGKALTNVSPWDESAIFEMEGATAEDVDEAYRASAEAQKAWAKLPPAARSAKMHAIADILDARKDEIADWIVREVGGTKLKAALELMLVTQVARQEAAALPFMVEGAILPESLPGKESRAYRQPAGVVALVSPWNFPLQLTARTLFPALALGNGVVVKPASDSIVTGGTLFAAIC
;
A
#
# COMPACT_ATOMS: atom_id res chain seq x y z
N MET A 1 -4.14 -19.56 -10.41
CA MET A 1 -2.97 -18.69 -10.24
C MET A 1 -2.04 -19.32 -9.21
N ALA A 2 -0.71 -19.13 -9.35
CA ALA A 2 0.22 -19.50 -8.29
C ALA A 2 -0.10 -18.72 -7.00
N LYS A 3 0.19 -19.30 -5.84
CA LYS A 3 0.08 -18.57 -4.56
C LYS A 3 1.10 -17.44 -4.50
N TYR A 4 0.85 -16.44 -3.66
CA TYR A 4 1.86 -15.43 -3.38
C TYR A 4 3.05 -16.07 -2.66
N ASP A 5 4.24 -15.85 -3.19
CA ASP A 5 5.51 -16.29 -2.61
C ASP A 5 6.24 -15.09 -1.97
N ASN A 6 7.22 -15.37 -1.12
CA ASN A 6 8.09 -14.38 -0.46
C ASN A 6 7.39 -13.38 0.48
N LEU A 7 6.18 -13.71 0.98
CA LEU A 7 5.48 -12.82 1.91
C LEU A 7 6.15 -12.72 3.30
N ASP A 8 7.08 -13.61 3.57
CA ASP A 8 7.98 -13.69 4.74
C ASP A 8 9.32 -12.95 4.53
N ARG A 9 9.39 -12.08 3.51
CA ARG A 9 10.60 -11.33 3.14
C ARG A 9 10.35 -9.83 3.07
N LEU A 10 11.41 -9.05 3.12
CA LEU A 10 11.34 -7.62 2.84
C LEU A 10 11.23 -7.38 1.33
N TYR A 11 10.42 -6.40 0.93
CA TYR A 11 10.38 -5.89 -0.43
C TYR A 11 11.02 -4.50 -0.46
N LEU A 12 12.21 -4.40 -1.04
CA LEU A 12 13.01 -3.18 -1.08
C LEU A 12 13.57 -2.95 -2.49
N ALA A 13 13.49 -1.73 -2.96
CA ALA A 13 14.05 -1.31 -4.25
C ALA A 13 13.61 -2.17 -5.45
N GLY A 14 12.42 -2.79 -5.37
CA GLY A 14 11.88 -3.66 -6.42
C GLY A 14 12.22 -5.14 -6.27
N GLU A 15 12.88 -5.56 -5.19
CA GLU A 15 13.35 -6.92 -4.97
C GLU A 15 12.90 -7.48 -3.62
N TRP A 16 12.61 -8.80 -3.60
CA TRP A 16 12.40 -9.56 -2.38
C TRP A 16 13.73 -10.01 -1.82
N ARG A 17 14.00 -9.73 -0.54
CA ARG A 17 15.23 -10.14 0.13
C ARG A 17 14.98 -10.45 1.60
N ASP A 18 15.86 -11.25 2.18
CA ASP A 18 15.85 -11.53 3.61
C ASP A 18 16.26 -10.26 4.37
N GLY A 19 15.65 -10.04 5.53
CA GLY A 19 16.08 -9.01 6.46
C GLY A 19 17.39 -9.40 7.18
N SER A 20 17.92 -8.46 7.95
CA SER A 20 19.08 -8.72 8.84
C SER A 20 18.91 -8.05 10.21
N GLY A 21 17.69 -7.59 10.48
CA GLY A 21 17.34 -6.98 11.75
C GLY A 21 16.86 -7.98 12.79
N LYS A 22 16.01 -7.52 13.70
CA LYS A 22 15.45 -8.38 14.75
C LYS A 22 14.58 -9.49 14.15
N ALA A 23 14.79 -10.74 14.61
CA ALA A 23 13.92 -11.85 14.29
C ALA A 23 12.48 -11.58 14.74
N LEU A 24 11.54 -11.89 13.87
CA LEU A 24 10.10 -11.74 14.06
C LEU A 24 9.45 -13.09 13.78
N THR A 25 8.53 -13.48 14.64
CA THR A 25 7.66 -14.63 14.42
C THR A 25 6.24 -14.13 14.20
N ASN A 26 5.66 -14.44 13.05
CA ASN A 26 4.25 -14.22 12.80
C ASN A 26 3.47 -15.41 13.36
N VAL A 27 2.53 -15.17 14.23
CA VAL A 27 1.86 -16.19 15.06
C VAL A 27 0.36 -16.20 14.78
N SER A 28 -0.19 -17.38 14.57
CA SER A 28 -1.65 -17.58 14.50
C SER A 28 -2.30 -17.29 15.85
N PRO A 29 -3.25 -16.36 15.93
CA PRO A 29 -3.96 -16.09 17.20
C PRO A 29 -4.94 -17.18 17.62
N TRP A 30 -5.15 -18.21 16.79
CA TRP A 30 -6.04 -19.33 17.08
C TRP A 30 -5.43 -20.39 17.99
N ASP A 31 -4.16 -20.70 17.74
CA ASP A 31 -3.47 -21.85 18.35
C ASP A 31 -2.02 -21.52 18.76
N GLU A 32 -1.64 -20.26 18.62
CA GLU A 32 -0.31 -19.74 18.91
C GLU A 32 0.82 -20.40 18.08
N SER A 33 0.46 -21.14 17.01
CA SER A 33 1.44 -21.73 16.12
C SER A 33 2.13 -20.65 15.27
N ALA A 34 3.42 -20.83 14.99
CA ALA A 34 4.13 -19.97 14.06
C ALA A 34 3.59 -20.17 12.63
N ILE A 35 3.21 -19.07 11.99
CA ILE A 35 2.83 -19.07 10.58
C ILE A 35 4.09 -19.03 9.72
N PHE A 36 5.04 -18.17 10.09
CA PHE A 36 6.40 -18.10 9.55
C PHE A 36 7.32 -17.32 10.50
N GLU A 37 8.61 -17.42 10.24
CA GLU A 37 9.65 -16.62 10.89
C GLU A 37 10.38 -15.80 9.83
N MET A 38 10.76 -14.57 10.16
CA MET A 38 11.53 -13.71 9.27
C MET A 38 12.46 -12.79 10.08
N GLU A 39 13.47 -12.26 9.44
CA GLU A 39 14.23 -11.15 10.00
C GLU A 39 13.66 -9.81 9.51
N GLY A 40 13.48 -8.90 10.44
CA GLY A 40 12.96 -7.57 10.16
C GLY A 40 13.98 -6.67 9.45
N ALA A 41 13.55 -5.46 9.11
CA ALA A 41 14.40 -4.44 8.53
C ALA A 41 15.32 -3.78 9.58
N THR A 42 16.52 -3.42 9.18
CA THR A 42 17.43 -2.55 9.93
C THR A 42 17.15 -1.08 9.64
N ALA A 43 17.83 -0.16 10.33
CA ALA A 43 17.76 1.26 10.03
C ALA A 43 18.28 1.56 8.61
N GLU A 44 19.34 0.86 8.19
CA GLU A 44 19.94 0.96 6.86
C GLU A 44 18.96 0.51 5.77
N ASP A 45 18.20 -0.57 6.00
CA ASP A 45 17.14 -1.02 5.09
C ASP A 45 16.03 0.03 4.94
N VAL A 46 15.67 0.68 6.05
CA VAL A 46 14.68 1.76 6.03
C VAL A 46 15.18 2.95 5.23
N ASP A 47 16.43 3.38 5.43
CA ASP A 47 17.05 4.45 4.66
C ASP A 47 17.11 4.12 3.17
N GLU A 48 17.43 2.88 2.83
CA GLU A 48 17.42 2.41 1.44
C GLU A 48 16.01 2.44 0.84
N ALA A 49 15.00 1.97 1.58
CA ALA A 49 13.60 2.02 1.15
C ALA A 49 13.15 3.45 0.82
N TYR A 50 13.50 4.42 1.66
CA TYR A 50 13.16 5.82 1.40
C TYR A 50 13.91 6.38 0.18
N ARG A 51 15.19 6.09 0.03
CA ARG A 51 15.98 6.54 -1.14
C ARG A 51 15.46 5.93 -2.44
N ALA A 52 15.21 4.63 -2.46
CA ALA A 52 14.67 3.94 -3.63
C ALA A 52 13.26 4.43 -4.00
N SER A 53 12.39 4.61 -2.98
CA SER A 53 11.05 5.14 -3.18
C SER A 53 11.08 6.58 -3.71
N ALA A 54 11.97 7.43 -3.20
CA ALA A 54 12.11 8.81 -3.67
C ALA A 54 12.60 8.89 -5.12
N GLU A 55 13.48 7.99 -5.53
CA GLU A 55 13.94 7.94 -6.92
C GLU A 55 12.84 7.45 -7.87
N ALA A 56 12.19 6.34 -7.53
CA ALA A 56 11.08 5.78 -8.32
C ALA A 56 9.89 6.75 -8.43
N GLN A 57 9.60 7.49 -7.36
CA GLN A 57 8.52 8.47 -7.28
C GLN A 57 8.63 9.55 -8.37
N LYS A 58 9.83 9.98 -8.76
CA LYS A 58 10.03 11.02 -9.78
C LYS A 58 9.45 10.65 -11.14
N ALA A 59 9.59 9.39 -11.54
CA ALA A 59 9.02 8.87 -12.79
C ALA A 59 7.52 8.61 -12.63
N TRP A 60 7.11 8.05 -11.49
CA TRP A 60 5.72 7.76 -11.17
C TRP A 60 4.85 9.02 -11.16
N ALA A 61 5.31 10.10 -10.53
CA ALA A 61 4.60 11.36 -10.45
C ALA A 61 4.36 12.02 -11.82
N LYS A 62 5.23 11.74 -12.82
CA LYS A 62 5.11 12.26 -14.18
C LYS A 62 4.11 11.50 -15.05
N LEU A 63 3.65 10.35 -14.63
CA LEU A 63 2.64 9.60 -15.37
C LEU A 63 1.35 10.40 -15.50
N PRO A 64 0.68 10.36 -16.66
CA PRO A 64 -0.63 10.98 -16.83
C PRO A 64 -1.64 10.47 -15.79
N PRO A 65 -2.63 11.29 -15.39
CA PRO A 65 -3.70 10.87 -14.47
C PRO A 65 -4.36 9.55 -14.87
N ALA A 66 -4.68 9.37 -16.15
CA ALA A 66 -5.29 8.15 -16.68
C ALA A 66 -4.41 6.90 -16.47
N ALA A 67 -3.09 7.02 -16.58
CA ALA A 67 -2.18 5.89 -16.37
C ALA A 67 -2.15 5.45 -14.90
N ARG A 68 -2.13 6.39 -13.95
CA ARG A 68 -2.19 6.08 -12.52
C ARG A 68 -3.56 5.51 -12.13
N SER A 69 -4.65 6.08 -12.66
CA SER A 69 -6.00 5.54 -12.49
C SER A 69 -6.12 4.09 -12.98
N ALA A 70 -5.59 3.79 -14.16
CA ALA A 70 -5.58 2.43 -14.71
C ALA A 70 -4.85 1.42 -13.80
N LYS A 71 -3.77 1.84 -13.12
CA LYS A 71 -3.09 0.99 -12.14
C LYS A 71 -3.96 0.69 -10.93
N MET A 72 -4.75 1.65 -10.44
CA MET A 72 -5.69 1.41 -9.32
C MET A 72 -6.79 0.43 -9.72
N HIS A 73 -7.30 0.50 -10.94
CA HIS A 73 -8.23 -0.50 -11.47
C HIS A 73 -7.59 -1.89 -11.57
N ALA A 74 -6.34 -1.98 -12.07
CA ALA A 74 -5.63 -3.26 -12.13
C ALA A 74 -5.41 -3.88 -10.75
N ILE A 75 -5.09 -3.09 -9.74
CA ILE A 75 -5.01 -3.54 -8.33
C ILE A 75 -6.36 -4.10 -7.87
N ALA A 76 -7.46 -3.42 -8.16
CA ALA A 76 -8.80 -3.92 -7.81
C ALA A 76 -9.15 -5.24 -8.49
N ASP A 77 -8.74 -5.41 -9.75
CA ASP A 77 -8.95 -6.66 -10.49
C ASP A 77 -8.14 -7.82 -9.90
N ILE A 78 -6.91 -7.56 -9.44
CA ILE A 78 -6.08 -8.55 -8.73
C ILE A 78 -6.72 -8.94 -7.39
N LEU A 79 -7.21 -7.96 -6.62
CA LEU A 79 -7.90 -8.20 -5.34
C LEU A 79 -9.13 -9.09 -5.53
N ASP A 80 -9.95 -8.81 -6.54
CA ASP A 80 -11.12 -9.62 -6.88
C ASP A 80 -10.74 -11.04 -7.33
N ALA A 81 -9.71 -11.17 -8.17
CA ALA A 81 -9.26 -12.46 -8.70
C ALA A 81 -8.64 -13.37 -7.62
N ARG A 82 -8.06 -12.79 -6.57
CA ARG A 82 -7.35 -13.52 -5.50
C ARG A 82 -8.03 -13.42 -4.14
N LYS A 83 -9.30 -13.04 -4.11
CA LYS A 83 -10.06 -12.76 -2.89
C LYS A 83 -10.02 -13.90 -1.87
N ASP A 84 -10.11 -15.14 -2.30
CA ASP A 84 -10.17 -16.30 -1.40
C ASP A 84 -8.82 -16.51 -0.68
N GLU A 85 -7.72 -16.38 -1.40
CA GLU A 85 -6.37 -16.47 -0.85
C GLU A 85 -6.08 -15.32 0.14
N ILE A 86 -6.48 -14.10 -0.21
CA ILE A 86 -6.30 -12.94 0.64
C ILE A 86 -7.18 -13.05 1.90
N ALA A 87 -8.41 -13.53 1.76
CA ALA A 87 -9.29 -13.79 2.90
C ALA A 87 -8.71 -14.84 3.86
N ASP A 88 -8.09 -15.91 3.32
CA ASP A 88 -7.43 -16.92 4.14
C ASP A 88 -6.26 -16.33 4.94
N TRP A 89 -5.50 -15.40 4.37
CA TRP A 89 -4.45 -14.70 5.10
C TRP A 89 -5.00 -13.86 6.26
N ILE A 90 -6.10 -13.13 6.06
CA ILE A 90 -6.75 -12.34 7.14
C ILE A 90 -7.22 -13.28 8.27
N VAL A 91 -7.79 -14.43 7.93
CA VAL A 91 -8.24 -15.41 8.92
C VAL A 91 -7.06 -15.97 9.71
N ARG A 92 -5.99 -16.38 9.02
CA ARG A 92 -4.83 -17.03 9.65
C ARG A 92 -3.99 -16.07 10.49
N GLU A 93 -3.68 -14.89 9.94
CA GLU A 93 -2.73 -13.95 10.55
C GLU A 93 -3.36 -13.09 11.64
N VAL A 94 -4.63 -12.71 11.47
CA VAL A 94 -5.32 -11.75 12.36
C VAL A 94 -6.41 -12.41 13.21
N GLY A 95 -6.68 -13.68 13.00
CA GLY A 95 -7.77 -14.40 13.68
C GLY A 95 -9.16 -13.88 13.33
N GLY A 96 -9.28 -13.17 12.19
CA GLY A 96 -10.54 -12.62 11.74
C GLY A 96 -11.54 -13.69 11.33
N THR A 97 -12.84 -13.39 11.50
CA THR A 97 -13.89 -14.24 10.94
C THR A 97 -13.88 -14.14 9.41
N LYS A 98 -14.43 -15.14 8.72
CA LYS A 98 -14.63 -15.08 7.26
C LYS A 98 -15.45 -13.86 6.83
N LEU A 99 -16.41 -13.45 7.65
CA LEU A 99 -17.20 -12.25 7.40
C LEU A 99 -16.35 -10.98 7.47
N LYS A 100 -15.47 -10.87 8.47
CA LYS A 100 -14.52 -9.77 8.58
C LYS A 100 -13.59 -9.72 7.37
N ALA A 101 -13.04 -10.85 6.96
CA ALA A 101 -12.16 -10.94 5.80
C ALA A 101 -12.86 -10.49 4.50
N ALA A 102 -14.09 -10.96 4.30
CA ALA A 102 -14.91 -10.55 3.15
C ALA A 102 -15.22 -9.04 3.17
N LEU A 103 -15.52 -8.47 4.35
CA LEU A 103 -15.76 -7.04 4.50
C LEU A 103 -14.50 -6.22 4.20
N GLU A 104 -13.34 -6.60 4.73
CA GLU A 104 -12.09 -5.91 4.44
C GLU A 104 -11.79 -5.91 2.95
N LEU A 105 -11.90 -7.05 2.29
CA LEU A 105 -11.68 -7.16 0.84
C LEU A 105 -12.64 -6.28 0.04
N MET A 106 -13.91 -6.30 0.38
CA MET A 106 -14.91 -5.45 -0.28
C MET A 106 -14.53 -3.97 -0.17
N LEU A 107 -14.16 -3.51 1.03
CA LEU A 107 -13.76 -2.12 1.28
C LEU A 107 -12.46 -1.76 0.54
N VAL A 108 -11.47 -2.65 0.54
CA VAL A 108 -10.18 -2.42 -0.14
C VAL A 108 -10.36 -2.34 -1.66
N THR A 109 -11.15 -3.23 -2.23
CA THR A 109 -11.46 -3.20 -3.67
C THR A 109 -12.22 -1.92 -4.04
N GLN A 110 -13.15 -1.47 -3.18
CA GLN A 110 -13.85 -0.21 -3.38
C GLN A 110 -12.88 0.98 -3.33
N VAL A 111 -11.98 1.04 -2.36
CA VAL A 111 -10.95 2.10 -2.27
C VAL A 111 -10.12 2.14 -3.54
N ALA A 112 -9.66 1.00 -4.04
CA ALA A 112 -8.86 0.96 -5.27
C ALA A 112 -9.68 1.40 -6.49
N ARG A 113 -10.85 0.81 -6.71
CA ARG A 113 -11.64 0.96 -7.95
C ARG A 113 -12.40 2.29 -8.05
N GLN A 114 -12.95 2.78 -6.95
CA GLN A 114 -13.83 3.95 -6.97
C GLN A 114 -13.17 5.20 -6.42
N GLU A 115 -12.45 5.07 -5.31
CA GLU A 115 -11.87 6.23 -4.62
C GLU A 115 -10.51 6.60 -5.22
N ALA A 116 -9.52 5.72 -5.11
CA ALA A 116 -8.16 6.02 -5.55
C ALA A 116 -8.05 6.23 -7.07
N ALA A 117 -8.80 5.47 -7.88
CA ALA A 117 -8.77 5.63 -9.33
C ALA A 117 -9.32 6.98 -9.81
N ALA A 118 -10.22 7.62 -9.04
CA ALA A 118 -10.76 8.94 -9.38
C ALA A 118 -9.83 10.10 -8.98
N LEU A 119 -9.02 9.93 -7.92
CA LEU A 119 -8.20 11.00 -7.35
C LEU A 119 -7.26 11.72 -8.35
N PRO A 120 -6.59 11.03 -9.30
CA PRO A 120 -5.72 11.71 -10.26
C PRO A 120 -6.42 12.78 -11.10
N PHE A 121 -7.73 12.66 -11.29
CA PHE A 121 -8.54 13.62 -12.06
C PHE A 121 -9.13 14.73 -11.17
N MET A 122 -9.13 14.57 -9.86
CA MET A 122 -9.72 15.51 -8.90
C MET A 122 -8.73 16.55 -8.37
N VAL A 123 -7.45 16.42 -8.68
CA VAL A 123 -6.38 17.31 -8.19
C VAL A 123 -5.93 18.35 -9.21
N GLU A 124 -6.79 18.67 -10.17
CA GLU A 124 -6.56 19.77 -11.10
C GLU A 124 -6.36 21.09 -10.36
N GLY A 125 -5.56 21.97 -10.94
CA GLY A 125 -5.31 23.27 -10.36
C GLY A 125 -6.56 24.16 -10.35
N ALA A 126 -6.51 25.23 -9.55
CA ALA A 126 -7.55 26.25 -9.50
C ALA A 126 -6.99 27.61 -9.90
N ILE A 127 -7.76 28.36 -10.69
CA ILE A 127 -7.49 29.79 -10.90
C ILE A 127 -8.06 30.52 -9.69
N LEU A 128 -7.21 31.24 -8.97
CA LEU A 128 -7.60 32.01 -7.80
C LEU A 128 -8.16 33.37 -8.23
N PRO A 129 -9.03 33.99 -7.40
CA PRO A 129 -9.51 35.33 -7.68
C PRO A 129 -8.36 36.32 -7.90
N GLU A 130 -8.53 37.20 -8.87
CA GLU A 130 -7.57 38.25 -9.20
C GLU A 130 -7.42 39.21 -8.01
N SER A 131 -6.20 39.40 -7.55
CA SER A 131 -5.88 40.33 -6.46
C SER A 131 -5.29 41.66 -6.98
N LEU A 132 -4.82 41.66 -8.22
CA LEU A 132 -4.24 42.81 -8.89
C LEU A 132 -4.62 42.78 -10.37
N PRO A 133 -5.07 43.91 -11.01
CA PRO A 133 -5.43 43.94 -12.41
C PRO A 133 -4.34 43.40 -13.33
N GLY A 134 -4.70 42.48 -14.23
CA GLY A 134 -3.82 41.83 -15.19
C GLY A 134 -2.91 40.74 -14.66
N LYS A 135 -3.11 40.30 -13.39
CA LYS A 135 -2.36 39.20 -12.77
C LYS A 135 -3.27 37.97 -12.62
N GLU A 136 -2.87 36.83 -13.18
CA GLU A 136 -3.51 35.54 -12.94
C GLU A 136 -2.71 34.76 -11.88
N SER A 137 -3.40 34.22 -10.88
CA SER A 137 -2.84 33.34 -9.85
C SER A 137 -3.44 31.95 -9.98
N ARG A 138 -2.59 30.92 -10.02
CA ARG A 138 -3.00 29.51 -10.12
C ARG A 138 -2.45 28.71 -8.98
N ALA A 139 -3.31 27.88 -8.35
CA ALA A 139 -2.91 26.92 -7.33
C ALA A 139 -2.85 25.52 -7.94
N TYR A 140 -1.79 24.80 -7.67
CA TYR A 140 -1.63 23.41 -8.10
C TYR A 140 -1.39 22.52 -6.88
N ARG A 141 -1.91 21.28 -6.93
CA ARG A 141 -1.57 20.23 -5.95
C ARG A 141 -0.46 19.37 -6.54
N GLN A 142 0.54 19.10 -5.73
CA GLN A 142 1.66 18.24 -6.12
C GLN A 142 1.82 17.10 -5.13
N PRO A 143 2.39 15.94 -5.55
CA PRO A 143 2.76 14.88 -4.64
C PRO A 143 3.68 15.41 -3.53
N ALA A 144 3.50 14.91 -2.31
CA ALA A 144 4.36 15.26 -1.18
C ALA A 144 5.77 14.63 -1.28
N GLY A 145 5.93 13.62 -2.13
CA GLY A 145 7.16 12.85 -2.29
C GLY A 145 6.99 11.42 -1.81
N VAL A 146 7.64 11.05 -0.72
CA VAL A 146 7.51 9.72 -0.10
C VAL A 146 6.70 9.81 1.18
N VAL A 147 5.68 8.97 1.29
CA VAL A 147 4.79 8.86 2.44
C VAL A 147 5.22 7.69 3.31
N ALA A 148 5.45 7.93 4.60
CA ALA A 148 5.57 6.87 5.60
C ALA A 148 4.17 6.38 6.00
N LEU A 149 3.91 5.09 5.85
CA LEU A 149 2.67 4.47 6.29
C LEU A 149 2.94 3.45 7.38
N VAL A 150 2.42 3.71 8.59
CA VAL A 150 2.47 2.77 9.71
C VAL A 150 1.08 2.17 9.87
N SER A 151 0.98 0.87 9.56
CA SER A 151 -0.30 0.17 9.53
C SER A 151 -0.61 -0.46 10.89
N PRO A 152 -1.87 -0.38 11.37
CA PRO A 152 -2.32 -1.09 12.57
C PRO A 152 -2.72 -2.54 12.26
N TRP A 153 -2.94 -3.32 13.31
CA TRP A 153 -3.23 -4.77 13.23
C TRP A 153 -4.72 -5.13 13.14
N ASN A 154 -5.62 -4.25 13.56
CA ASN A 154 -7.03 -4.60 13.75
C ASN A 154 -7.86 -4.74 12.45
N PHE A 155 -7.57 -3.95 11.43
CA PHE A 155 -8.10 -4.02 10.07
C PHE A 155 -6.96 -3.79 9.08
N PRO A 156 -5.94 -4.67 9.08
CA PRO A 156 -4.65 -4.36 8.47
C PRO A 156 -4.74 -4.14 6.96
N LEU A 157 -5.50 -4.97 6.24
CA LEU A 157 -5.64 -4.82 4.79
C LEU A 157 -6.33 -3.49 4.46
N GLN A 158 -7.47 -3.21 5.10
CA GLN A 158 -8.28 -2.03 4.80
C GLN A 158 -7.57 -0.73 5.24
N LEU A 159 -6.97 -0.69 6.43
CA LEU A 159 -6.35 0.51 6.95
C LEU A 159 -5.05 0.87 6.23
N THR A 160 -4.32 -0.13 5.72
CA THR A 160 -3.18 0.11 4.81
C THR A 160 -3.68 0.62 3.46
N ALA A 161 -4.62 -0.07 2.84
CA ALA A 161 -5.10 0.26 1.49
C ALA A 161 -5.66 1.68 1.38
N ARG A 162 -6.46 2.12 2.35
CA ARG A 162 -7.09 3.45 2.34
C ARG A 162 -6.11 4.61 2.42
N THR A 163 -4.86 4.36 2.77
CA THR A 163 -3.78 5.36 2.75
C THR A 163 -2.84 5.12 1.57
N LEU A 164 -2.47 3.85 1.33
CA LEU A 164 -1.53 3.46 0.28
C LEU A 164 -2.05 3.83 -1.11
N PHE A 165 -3.26 3.39 -1.46
CA PHE A 165 -3.79 3.58 -2.81
C PHE A 165 -4.01 5.06 -3.16
N PRO A 166 -4.62 5.89 -2.30
CA PRO A 166 -4.69 7.33 -2.56
C PRO A 166 -3.32 7.99 -2.68
N ALA A 167 -2.35 7.62 -1.84
CA ALA A 167 -1.00 8.18 -1.92
C ALA A 167 -0.34 7.85 -3.27
N LEU A 168 -0.41 6.59 -3.72
CA LEU A 168 0.10 6.17 -5.02
C LEU A 168 -0.66 6.84 -6.17
N ALA A 169 -1.98 6.87 -6.12
CA ALA A 169 -2.82 7.49 -7.16
C ALA A 169 -2.48 8.97 -7.37
N LEU A 170 -2.13 9.68 -6.30
CA LEU A 170 -1.73 11.09 -6.32
C LEU A 170 -0.25 11.30 -6.72
N GLY A 171 0.49 10.24 -7.03
CA GLY A 171 1.86 10.32 -7.54
C GLY A 171 2.95 10.32 -6.45
N ASN A 172 2.62 9.91 -5.23
CA ASN A 172 3.62 9.72 -4.18
C ASN A 172 4.28 8.35 -4.27
N GLY A 173 5.50 8.22 -3.71
CA GLY A 173 6.06 6.96 -3.28
C GLY A 173 5.57 6.62 -1.86
N VAL A 174 5.63 5.35 -1.46
CA VAL A 174 5.20 4.93 -0.12
C VAL A 174 6.18 3.93 0.46
N VAL A 175 6.53 4.12 1.72
CA VAL A 175 7.24 3.13 2.53
C VAL A 175 6.27 2.64 3.60
N VAL A 176 5.96 1.34 3.59
CA VAL A 176 4.99 0.71 4.50
C VAL A 176 5.71 -0.02 5.62
N LYS A 177 5.33 0.29 6.85
CA LYS A 177 5.71 -0.49 8.05
C LYS A 177 4.44 -1.13 8.62
N PRO A 178 4.18 -2.43 8.41
CA PRO A 178 3.05 -3.12 9.02
C PRO A 178 3.22 -3.28 10.53
N ALA A 179 2.14 -3.58 11.22
CA ALA A 179 2.24 -4.07 12.60
C ALA A 179 2.90 -5.46 12.62
N SER A 180 3.60 -5.79 13.71
CA SER A 180 4.27 -7.10 13.88
C SER A 180 3.28 -8.28 13.84
N ASP A 181 2.03 -8.03 14.22
CA ASP A 181 0.97 -9.04 14.28
C ASP A 181 0.19 -9.19 12.96
N SER A 182 0.56 -8.43 11.92
CA SER A 182 -0.11 -8.43 10.62
C SER A 182 0.84 -8.03 9.48
N ILE A 183 1.99 -8.70 9.44
CA ILE A 183 3.09 -8.41 8.50
C ILE A 183 2.64 -8.61 7.06
N VAL A 184 1.92 -9.70 6.79
CA VAL A 184 1.44 -10.03 5.45
C VAL A 184 0.27 -9.14 5.07
N THR A 185 -0.80 -9.20 5.85
CA THR A 185 -2.07 -8.51 5.50
C THR A 185 -1.99 -6.99 5.58
N GLY A 186 -1.08 -6.45 6.40
CA GLY A 186 -0.82 -5.01 6.50
C GLY A 186 0.38 -4.52 5.69
N GLY A 187 1.18 -5.42 5.11
CA GLY A 187 2.47 -5.07 4.51
C GLY A 187 2.82 -5.82 3.24
N THR A 188 3.47 -6.99 3.34
CA THR A 188 4.11 -7.67 2.21
C THR A 188 3.14 -8.09 1.11
N LEU A 189 1.90 -8.36 1.44
CA LEU A 189 0.86 -8.64 0.45
C LEU A 189 0.66 -7.47 -0.53
N PHE A 190 0.76 -6.22 -0.07
CA PHE A 190 0.65 -5.06 -0.96
C PHE A 190 1.81 -4.94 -1.93
N ALA A 191 3.02 -5.34 -1.53
CA ALA A 191 4.15 -5.40 -2.45
C ALA A 191 3.96 -6.45 -3.56
N ALA A 192 3.24 -7.54 -3.25
CA ALA A 192 2.91 -8.57 -4.23
C ALA A 192 1.72 -8.20 -5.16
N ILE A 193 0.89 -7.21 -4.76
CA ILE A 193 -0.28 -6.75 -5.53
C ILE A 193 0.06 -5.54 -6.40
N CYS A 194 0.87 -4.60 -5.91
CA CYS A 194 1.19 -3.33 -6.58
C CYS A 194 2.35 -3.44 -7.53
#